data_bc2863434629f76ffca757c2240234e9
#
_entry.id   bc2863434629f76ffca757c2240234e9
#
_cell.length_a   1.000
_cell.length_b   1.000
_cell.length_c   1.000
_cell.angle_alpha   90.00
_cell.angle_beta   90.00
_cell.angle_gamma   90.00
#
_symmetry.space_group_name_H-M   'P 1'
#
loop_
_entity.id
_entity.type
_entity.pdbx_description
1 polymer ?
#
loop_
_entity_poly.entity_id
_entity_poly.type
_entity_poly.pdbx_seq_one_letter_code
_entity_poly.pdbx_strand_id
1 'polypeptide(L)'
;MGEAHLSLPDRPILAPASSHGESWGAFYARERIAPYADDRTFTAAERALIEKLCERLESGALDHGQPRLVEDVKTHHNNIGAARTHGDLWSGNVMWTPGGAVLIDPAAQGGHAEEDLAALAVFGCPHYERILAAYHEASPLEDGWRERVALHQMHIIMIHCAVFGRSYAPEAMAIARRYA
;
A
#
# COMPACT_ATOMS: atom_id res chain seq x y z
N MET A 1 30.67 -7.74 -12.32
CA MET A 1 29.37 -7.06 -12.13
C MET A 1 29.00 -7.29 -10.68
N GLY A 2 29.15 -6.27 -9.82
CA GLY A 2 28.90 -6.38 -8.40
C GLY A 2 27.40 -6.33 -8.15
N GLU A 3 26.89 -7.33 -7.44
CA GLU A 3 25.55 -7.29 -6.89
C GLU A 3 25.48 -6.13 -5.89
N ALA A 4 24.72 -5.11 -6.24
CA ALA A 4 24.36 -4.07 -5.29
C ALA A 4 23.39 -4.70 -4.29
N HIS A 5 23.89 -5.12 -3.13
CA HIS A 5 23.07 -5.42 -1.97
C HIS A 5 22.34 -4.14 -1.57
N LEU A 6 21.09 -4.00 -2.01
CA LEU A 6 20.19 -2.97 -1.50
C LEU A 6 19.89 -3.34 -0.05
N SER A 7 20.55 -2.67 0.88
CA SER A 7 20.14 -2.66 2.28
C SER A 7 18.86 -1.81 2.36
N LEU A 8 17.71 -2.47 2.23
CA LEU A 8 16.48 -1.88 2.75
C LEU A 8 16.69 -1.59 4.24
N PRO A 9 16.19 -0.47 4.77
CA PRO A 9 16.36 -0.18 6.18
C PRO A 9 15.89 -1.37 7.01
N ASP A 10 16.72 -1.77 8.00
CA ASP A 10 16.49 -2.87 8.95
C ASP A 10 15.27 -2.51 9.82
N ARG A 11 14.08 -2.63 9.29
CA ARG A 11 12.83 -2.45 10.01
C ARG A 11 12.03 -3.73 9.97
N PRO A 12 11.42 -4.14 11.08
CA PRO A 12 10.60 -5.33 11.11
C PRO A 12 9.46 -5.18 10.09
N ILE A 13 9.48 -6.04 9.09
CA ILE A 13 8.48 -6.16 8.01
C ILE A 13 7.06 -6.39 8.56
N LEU A 14 6.94 -6.67 9.86
CA LEU A 14 5.71 -7.01 10.58
C LEU A 14 5.43 -6.07 11.75
N ALA A 15 5.37 -4.75 11.51
CA ALA A 15 4.68 -3.91 12.48
C ALA A 15 3.17 -4.07 12.21
N PRO A 16 2.38 -4.60 13.17
CA PRO A 16 0.94 -4.67 13.00
C PRO A 16 0.39 -3.26 12.89
N ALA A 17 -0.37 -3.00 11.82
CA ALA A 17 -1.19 -1.80 11.77
C ALA A 17 -2.01 -1.74 13.07
N SER A 18 -1.89 -0.64 13.80
CA SER A 18 -2.74 -0.28 14.94
C SER A 18 -2.89 -1.29 16.09
N SER A 19 -1.80 -1.86 16.63
CA SER A 19 -1.89 -2.59 17.91
C SER A 19 -2.21 -1.70 19.12
N HIS A 20 -2.32 -0.37 18.96
CA HIS A 20 -2.44 0.60 20.07
C HIS A 20 -3.40 1.78 19.80
N GLY A 21 -4.44 1.59 18.99
CA GLY A 21 -5.43 2.66 18.75
C GLY A 21 -4.99 3.74 17.76
N GLU A 22 -3.90 3.52 17.04
CA GLU A 22 -3.44 4.38 15.97
C GLU A 22 -4.33 4.23 14.73
N SER A 23 -4.62 5.33 14.04
CA SER A 23 -5.36 5.29 12.78
C SER A 23 -4.54 4.63 11.65
N TRP A 24 -5.22 4.09 10.63
CA TRP A 24 -4.54 3.56 9.45
C TRP A 24 -3.69 4.63 8.77
N GLY A 25 -4.23 5.84 8.63
CA GLY A 25 -3.54 6.94 7.97
C GLY A 25 -2.23 7.31 8.67
N ALA A 26 -2.25 7.41 10.01
CA ALA A 26 -1.04 7.70 10.79
C ALA A 26 0.02 6.60 10.63
N PHE A 27 -0.38 5.32 10.69
CA PHE A 27 0.50 4.20 10.41
C PHE A 27 1.06 4.26 8.98
N TYR A 28 0.20 4.49 7.98
CA TYR A 28 0.56 4.51 6.57
C TYR A 28 1.55 5.64 6.25
N ALA A 29 1.32 6.84 6.80
CA ALA A 29 2.24 7.97 6.67
C ALA A 29 3.62 7.64 7.25
N ARG A 30 3.65 7.20 8.51
CA ARG A 30 4.89 6.99 9.27
C ARG A 30 5.70 5.81 8.77
N GLU A 31 5.05 4.69 8.46
CA GLU A 31 5.74 3.43 8.15
C GLU A 31 5.85 3.16 6.64
N ARG A 32 4.97 3.73 5.83
CA ARG A 32 4.83 3.39 4.41
C ARG A 32 5.24 4.49 3.44
N ILE A 33 5.23 5.75 3.86
CA ILE A 33 5.53 6.89 2.98
C ILE A 33 6.78 7.63 3.45
N ALA A 34 6.78 8.16 4.66
CA ALA A 34 7.84 9.03 5.17
C ALA A 34 9.26 8.42 5.10
N PRO A 35 9.47 7.10 5.36
CA PRO A 35 10.81 6.50 5.30
C PRO A 35 11.46 6.54 3.92
N TYR A 36 10.67 6.69 2.85
CA TYR A 36 11.14 6.69 1.46
C TYR A 36 11.23 8.09 0.85
N ALA A 37 10.88 9.15 1.58
CA ALA A 37 10.91 10.53 1.12
C ALA A 37 12.30 11.16 1.25
N ASP A 38 13.33 10.53 0.67
CA ASP A 38 14.71 10.97 0.79
C ASP A 38 15.09 12.10 -0.18
N ASP A 39 16.18 12.81 0.14
CA ASP A 39 16.69 13.94 -0.64
C ASP A 39 17.49 13.55 -1.89
N ARG A 40 17.83 12.28 -2.05
CA ARG A 40 18.47 11.73 -3.26
C ARG A 40 17.47 11.57 -4.38
N THR A 41 16.24 11.21 -4.02
CA THR A 41 15.16 10.93 -4.97
C THR A 41 14.27 12.15 -5.20
N PHE A 42 13.96 12.90 -4.15
CA PHE A 42 12.99 14.00 -4.20
C PHE A 42 13.63 15.36 -3.94
N THR A 43 13.22 16.37 -4.71
CA THR A 43 13.56 17.77 -4.44
C THR A 43 12.92 18.25 -3.15
N ALA A 44 13.39 19.37 -2.60
CA ALA A 44 12.79 19.95 -1.39
C ALA A 44 11.29 20.27 -1.55
N ALA A 45 10.87 20.75 -2.72
CA ALA A 45 9.47 21.04 -3.00
C ALA A 45 8.60 19.76 -3.09
N GLU A 46 9.16 18.69 -3.66
CA GLU A 46 8.47 17.38 -3.72
C GLU A 46 8.34 16.77 -2.33
N ARG A 47 9.39 16.84 -1.50
CA ARG A 47 9.33 16.37 -0.11
C ARG A 47 8.30 17.14 0.72
N ALA A 48 8.24 18.47 0.57
CA ALA A 48 7.22 19.26 1.25
C ALA A 48 5.79 18.89 0.84
N LEU A 49 5.58 18.45 -0.41
CA LEU A 49 4.27 17.93 -0.85
C LEU A 49 3.97 16.54 -0.26
N ILE A 50 4.96 15.65 -0.18
CA ILE A 50 4.82 14.36 0.49
C ILE A 50 4.52 14.56 1.98
N GLU A 51 5.19 15.50 2.63
CA GLU A 51 4.96 15.84 4.03
C GLU A 51 3.51 16.29 4.28
N LYS A 52 2.96 17.15 3.42
CA LYS A 52 1.53 17.54 3.50
C LYS A 52 0.58 16.35 3.35
N LEU A 53 0.90 15.41 2.47
CA LEU A 53 0.12 14.16 2.38
C LEU A 53 0.20 13.38 3.69
N CYS A 54 1.40 13.24 4.27
CA CYS A 54 1.59 12.56 5.54
C CYS A 54 0.81 13.24 6.67
N GLU A 55 0.88 14.57 6.80
CA GLU A 55 0.11 15.35 7.79
C GLU A 55 -1.40 15.09 7.64
N ARG A 56 -1.89 15.05 6.40
CA ARG A 56 -3.31 14.80 6.15
C ARG A 56 -3.72 13.36 6.50
N LEU A 57 -2.86 12.37 6.25
CA LEU A 57 -3.04 11.00 6.68
C LEU A 57 -3.04 10.89 8.21
N GLU A 58 -2.08 11.51 8.87
CA GLU A 58 -1.95 11.52 10.34
C GLU A 58 -3.13 12.19 11.03
N SER A 59 -3.76 13.18 10.39
CA SER A 59 -4.97 13.82 10.90
C SER A 59 -6.22 12.93 10.85
N GLY A 60 -6.15 11.75 10.21
CA GLY A 60 -7.28 10.86 9.98
C GLY A 60 -8.25 11.31 8.87
N ALA A 61 -7.96 12.41 8.17
CA ALA A 61 -8.84 12.94 7.12
C ALA A 61 -9.01 12.00 5.91
N LEU A 62 -8.11 11.02 5.77
CA LEU A 62 -8.12 10.02 4.72
C LEU A 62 -8.40 8.60 5.25
N ASP A 63 -8.71 8.46 6.54
CA ASP A 63 -9.06 7.16 7.12
C ASP A 63 -10.37 6.62 6.54
N HIS A 64 -10.45 5.32 6.39
CA HIS A 64 -11.60 4.60 5.87
C HIS A 64 -11.61 3.16 6.40
N GLY A 65 -12.74 2.49 6.27
CA GLY A 65 -12.93 1.14 6.78
C GLY A 65 -12.25 0.07 5.93
N GLN A 66 -11.91 -1.02 6.58
CA GLN A 66 -11.46 -2.25 5.94
C GLN A 66 -12.61 -2.90 5.14
N PRO A 67 -12.31 -3.75 4.14
CA PRO A 67 -13.32 -4.61 3.56
C PRO A 67 -14.02 -5.48 4.60
N ARG A 68 -15.27 -5.82 4.34
CA ARG A 68 -16.19 -6.39 5.34
C ARG A 68 -15.65 -7.60 6.10
N LEU A 69 -15.01 -8.54 5.43
CA LEU A 69 -14.47 -9.73 6.13
C LEU A 69 -13.40 -9.36 7.16
N VAL A 70 -12.61 -8.31 6.92
CA VAL A 70 -11.60 -7.84 7.87
C VAL A 70 -12.27 -7.15 9.06
N GLU A 71 -13.29 -6.34 8.81
CA GLU A 71 -14.09 -5.71 9.89
C GLU A 71 -14.84 -6.74 10.73
N ASP A 72 -15.42 -7.78 10.12
CA ASP A 72 -16.09 -8.84 10.84
C ASP A 72 -15.12 -9.62 11.75
N VAL A 73 -13.89 -9.87 11.29
CA VAL A 73 -12.84 -10.50 12.12
C VAL A 73 -12.43 -9.61 13.28
N LYS A 74 -12.30 -8.29 13.06
CA LYS A 74 -12.00 -7.30 14.09
C LYS A 74 -13.01 -7.36 15.24
N THR A 75 -14.30 -7.50 14.94
CA THR A 75 -15.34 -7.58 15.95
C THR A 75 -15.34 -8.89 16.76
N HIS A 76 -14.80 -9.98 16.19
CA HIS A 76 -14.82 -11.31 16.79
C HIS A 76 -13.49 -11.76 17.40
N HIS A 77 -12.35 -11.17 17.01
CA HIS A 77 -11.01 -11.59 17.40
C HIS A 77 -10.13 -10.43 17.88
N ASN A 78 -10.25 -10.04 19.15
CA ASN A 78 -9.32 -9.16 19.86
C ASN A 78 -9.01 -7.81 19.20
N ASN A 79 -9.94 -7.25 18.44
CA ASN A 79 -9.87 -5.89 17.90
C ASN A 79 -8.66 -5.60 16.96
N ILE A 80 -8.13 -6.61 16.28
CA ILE A 80 -7.06 -6.44 15.29
C ILE A 80 -7.70 -6.00 13.97
N GLY A 81 -7.68 -4.69 13.70
CA GLY A 81 -8.25 -4.10 12.48
C GLY A 81 -7.32 -4.13 11.26
N ALA A 82 -6.32 -5.02 11.24
CA ALA A 82 -5.38 -5.16 10.14
C ALA A 82 -5.64 -6.41 9.31
N ALA A 83 -5.68 -6.26 7.99
CA ALA A 83 -5.65 -7.38 7.06
C ALA A 83 -4.23 -7.97 7.00
N ARG A 84 -4.13 -9.28 6.77
CA ARG A 84 -2.87 -9.88 6.31
C ARG A 84 -2.73 -9.55 4.84
N THR A 85 -1.74 -8.74 4.48
CA THR A 85 -1.42 -8.40 3.10
C THR A 85 -0.25 -9.23 2.59
N HIS A 86 -0.21 -9.42 1.27
CA HIS A 86 0.96 -9.94 0.56
C HIS A 86 2.12 -8.93 0.65
N GLY A 87 1.80 -7.65 0.61
CA GLY A 87 2.73 -6.52 0.79
C GLY A 87 3.55 -6.14 -0.43
N ASP A 88 3.60 -7.00 -1.45
CA ASP A 88 4.22 -6.75 -2.76
C ASP A 88 3.40 -7.42 -3.88
N LEU A 89 2.08 -7.21 -3.89
CA LEU A 89 1.17 -7.88 -4.81
C LEU A 89 1.02 -7.10 -6.13
N TRP A 90 2.06 -7.05 -6.91
CA TRP A 90 1.98 -6.61 -8.31
C TRP A 90 1.84 -7.82 -9.26
N SER A 91 1.49 -7.58 -10.50
CA SER A 91 1.20 -8.66 -11.46
C SER A 91 2.36 -9.62 -11.73
N GLY A 92 3.62 -9.21 -11.50
CA GLY A 92 4.80 -10.07 -11.61
C GLY A 92 4.88 -11.15 -10.52
N ASN A 93 4.23 -10.91 -9.38
CA ASN A 93 4.15 -11.86 -8.27
C ASN A 93 2.88 -12.73 -8.34
N VAL A 94 2.21 -12.76 -9.50
CA VAL A 94 1.05 -13.62 -9.78
C VAL A 94 1.36 -14.58 -10.92
N MET A 95 1.57 -15.85 -10.60
CA MET A 95 1.76 -16.91 -11.59
C MET A 95 0.40 -17.50 -12.02
N TRP A 96 0.09 -17.36 -13.31
CA TRP A 96 -1.12 -17.96 -13.88
C TRP A 96 -0.83 -19.40 -14.30
N THR A 97 -1.52 -20.35 -13.72
CA THR A 97 -1.37 -21.78 -13.99
C THR A 97 -2.69 -22.40 -14.44
N PRO A 98 -2.69 -23.57 -15.07
CA PRO A 98 -3.94 -24.28 -15.40
C PRO A 98 -4.80 -24.59 -14.17
N GLY A 99 -4.21 -24.66 -12.98
CA GLY A 99 -4.90 -24.90 -11.70
C GLY A 99 -5.38 -23.65 -10.98
N GLY A 100 -5.07 -22.44 -11.52
CA GLY A 100 -5.41 -21.16 -10.90
C GLY A 100 -4.22 -20.22 -10.75
N ALA A 101 -4.42 -19.11 -10.05
CA ALA A 101 -3.36 -18.17 -9.72
C ALA A 101 -2.56 -18.63 -8.49
N VAL A 102 -1.25 -18.50 -8.57
CA VAL A 102 -0.32 -18.74 -7.46
C VAL A 102 0.39 -17.44 -7.13
N LEU A 103 0.32 -17.00 -5.89
CA LEU A 103 1.04 -15.81 -5.40
C LEU A 103 2.43 -16.24 -4.93
N ILE A 104 3.44 -15.47 -5.31
CA ILE A 104 4.86 -15.73 -4.99
C ILE A 104 5.53 -14.49 -4.43
N ASP A 105 6.68 -14.65 -3.78
CA ASP A 105 7.54 -13.58 -3.25
C ASP A 105 6.82 -12.56 -2.34
N PRO A 106 6.11 -13.01 -1.29
CA PRO A 106 5.40 -12.10 -0.41
C PRO A 106 6.35 -11.28 0.48
N ALA A 107 6.09 -9.99 0.61
CA ALA A 107 6.58 -9.14 1.70
C ALA A 107 5.50 -9.03 2.80
N ALA A 108 5.08 -10.18 3.33
CA ALA A 108 3.89 -10.32 4.16
C ALA A 108 3.88 -9.38 5.37
N GLN A 109 2.80 -8.65 5.56
CA GLN A 109 2.65 -7.65 6.61
C GLN A 109 1.19 -7.46 7.03
N GLY A 110 0.97 -6.75 8.15
CA GLY A 110 -0.34 -6.21 8.48
C GLY A 110 -0.56 -4.87 7.77
N GLY A 111 -1.77 -4.63 7.26
CA GLY A 111 -2.10 -3.39 6.56
C GLY A 111 -3.57 -3.28 6.24
N HIS A 112 -3.90 -2.41 5.30
CA HIS A 112 -5.23 -2.31 4.74
C HIS A 112 -5.36 -3.25 3.53
N ALA A 113 -6.45 -4.01 3.46
CA ALA A 113 -6.62 -4.99 2.37
C ALA A 113 -6.67 -4.36 0.97
N GLU A 114 -7.09 -3.09 0.86
CA GLU A 114 -7.08 -2.35 -0.40
C GLU A 114 -5.65 -2.09 -0.94
N GLU A 115 -4.60 -2.17 -0.10
CA GLU A 115 -3.20 -1.99 -0.52
C GLU A 115 -2.78 -3.03 -1.56
N ASP A 116 -3.07 -4.31 -1.31
CA ASP A 116 -2.76 -5.39 -2.25
C ASP A 116 -3.60 -5.29 -3.53
N LEU A 117 -4.88 -4.97 -3.40
CA LEU A 117 -5.75 -4.78 -4.57
C LEU A 117 -5.30 -3.60 -5.45
N ALA A 118 -4.84 -2.52 -4.83
CA ALA A 118 -4.31 -1.37 -5.53
C ALA A 118 -2.95 -1.66 -6.19
N ALA A 119 -2.08 -2.42 -5.52
CA ALA A 119 -0.78 -2.81 -6.02
C ALA A 119 -0.87 -3.63 -7.32
N LEU A 120 -1.87 -4.50 -7.46
CA LEU A 120 -2.12 -5.25 -8.69
C LEU A 120 -2.29 -4.37 -9.93
N ALA A 121 -2.83 -3.15 -9.78
CA ALA A 121 -3.08 -2.24 -10.89
C ALA A 121 -1.85 -1.44 -11.33
N VAL A 122 -0.81 -1.30 -10.49
CA VAL A 122 0.30 -0.35 -10.70
C VAL A 122 1.02 -0.57 -12.03
N PHE A 123 1.32 -1.82 -12.37
CA PHE A 123 2.01 -2.16 -13.62
C PHE A 123 1.11 -2.91 -14.61
N GLY A 124 -0.20 -2.83 -14.40
CA GLY A 124 -1.19 -3.59 -15.14
C GLY A 124 -1.29 -5.04 -14.66
N CYS A 125 -2.50 -5.56 -14.60
CA CYS A 125 -2.77 -6.94 -14.22
C CYS A 125 -3.82 -7.54 -15.17
N PRO A 126 -3.58 -8.72 -15.76
CA PRO A 126 -4.60 -9.43 -16.52
C PRO A 126 -5.83 -9.67 -15.64
N HIS A 127 -7.01 -9.41 -16.21
CA HIS A 127 -8.30 -9.64 -15.54
C HIS A 127 -8.54 -8.82 -14.25
N TYR A 128 -7.86 -7.68 -14.08
CA TYR A 128 -7.93 -6.86 -12.86
C TYR A 128 -9.37 -6.57 -12.41
N GLU A 129 -10.22 -6.08 -13.31
CA GLU A 129 -11.63 -5.77 -12.98
C GLU A 129 -12.43 -7.01 -12.53
N ARG A 130 -12.11 -8.18 -13.06
CA ARG A 130 -12.74 -9.44 -12.64
C ARG A 130 -12.26 -9.86 -11.26
N ILE A 131 -10.98 -9.66 -10.96
CA ILE A 131 -10.42 -9.92 -9.62
C ILE A 131 -11.10 -9.02 -8.60
N LEU A 132 -11.21 -7.72 -8.88
CA LEU A 132 -11.88 -6.77 -8.00
C LEU A 132 -13.36 -7.10 -7.80
N ALA A 133 -14.07 -7.46 -8.86
CA ALA A 133 -15.48 -7.84 -8.77
C ALA A 133 -15.66 -9.09 -7.88
N ALA A 134 -14.84 -10.12 -8.07
CA ALA A 134 -14.88 -11.34 -7.28
C ALA A 134 -14.49 -11.08 -5.80
N TYR A 135 -13.50 -10.21 -5.57
CA TYR A 135 -13.14 -9.80 -4.22
C TYR A 135 -14.29 -9.06 -3.54
N HIS A 136 -14.88 -8.08 -4.21
CA HIS A 136 -16.00 -7.29 -3.69
C HIS A 136 -17.26 -8.16 -3.41
N GLU A 137 -17.50 -9.19 -4.22
CA GLU A 137 -18.56 -10.16 -3.98
C GLU A 137 -18.31 -10.96 -2.68
N ALA A 138 -17.08 -11.41 -2.47
CA ALA A 138 -16.70 -12.18 -1.28
C ALA A 138 -16.53 -11.31 -0.02
N SER A 139 -15.99 -10.11 -0.18
CA SER A 139 -15.71 -9.16 0.90
C SER A 139 -15.98 -7.75 0.41
N PRO A 140 -17.20 -7.24 0.57
CA PRO A 140 -17.55 -5.91 0.12
C PRO A 140 -16.56 -4.85 0.56
N LEU A 141 -16.02 -4.12 -0.44
CA LEU A 141 -15.18 -2.95 -0.25
C LEU A 141 -16.05 -1.78 0.20
N GLU A 142 -15.52 -0.91 1.04
CA GLU A 142 -16.22 0.28 1.48
C GLU A 142 -16.46 1.26 0.33
N ASP A 143 -17.55 2.02 0.39
CA ASP A 143 -17.86 3.04 -0.62
C ASP A 143 -16.69 4.00 -0.84
N GLY A 144 -16.49 4.41 -2.08
CA GLY A 144 -15.38 5.30 -2.45
C GLY A 144 -14.03 4.60 -2.63
N TRP A 145 -13.95 3.28 -2.60
CA TRP A 145 -12.69 2.57 -2.75
C TRP A 145 -11.97 2.83 -4.09
N ARG A 146 -12.72 3.09 -5.16
CA ARG A 146 -12.11 3.42 -6.47
C ARG A 146 -11.34 4.73 -6.46
N GLU A 147 -11.83 5.69 -5.72
CA GLU A 147 -11.19 7.00 -5.52
C GLU A 147 -9.92 6.89 -4.68
N ARG A 148 -9.80 5.83 -3.85
CA ARG A 148 -8.65 5.56 -2.97
C ARG A 148 -7.56 4.68 -3.58
N VAL A 149 -7.81 4.04 -4.72
CA VAL A 149 -6.83 3.14 -5.36
C VAL A 149 -5.45 3.80 -5.48
N ALA A 150 -5.38 5.03 -6.00
CA ALA A 150 -4.10 5.71 -6.13
C ALA A 150 -3.44 6.02 -4.77
N LEU A 151 -4.21 6.30 -3.71
CA LEU A 151 -3.68 6.49 -2.37
C LEU A 151 -2.99 5.22 -1.86
N HIS A 152 -3.62 4.07 -2.02
CA HIS A 152 -3.04 2.77 -1.63
C HIS A 152 -1.86 2.33 -2.50
N GLN A 153 -1.72 2.87 -3.72
CA GLN A 153 -0.55 2.64 -4.56
C GLN A 153 0.68 3.44 -4.09
N MET A 154 0.50 4.47 -3.26
CA MET A 154 1.60 5.36 -2.85
C MET A 154 2.77 4.58 -2.25
N HIS A 155 2.53 3.60 -1.39
CA HIS A 155 3.59 2.81 -0.76
C HIS A 155 4.47 2.07 -1.79
N ILE A 156 3.86 1.31 -2.70
CA ILE A 156 4.63 0.56 -3.69
C ILE A 156 5.39 1.51 -4.64
N ILE A 157 4.82 2.64 -5.00
CA ILE A 157 5.49 3.67 -5.82
C ILE A 157 6.66 4.30 -5.04
N MET A 158 6.52 4.57 -3.75
CA MET A 158 7.61 5.11 -2.90
C MET A 158 8.75 4.11 -2.78
N ILE A 159 8.48 2.81 -2.63
CA ILE A 159 9.50 1.75 -2.67
C ILE A 159 10.22 1.77 -4.02
N HIS A 160 9.50 1.86 -5.14
CA HIS A 160 10.11 1.93 -6.47
C HIS A 160 10.95 3.21 -6.65
N CYS A 161 10.56 4.33 -6.08
CA CYS A 161 11.40 5.53 -6.02
C CYS A 161 12.71 5.28 -5.28
N ALA A 162 12.68 4.59 -4.14
CA ALA A 162 13.87 4.28 -3.37
C ALA A 162 14.80 3.29 -4.09
N VAL A 163 14.25 2.30 -4.80
CA VAL A 163 15.02 1.25 -5.48
C VAL A 163 15.53 1.71 -6.86
N PHE A 164 14.67 2.35 -7.64
CA PHE A 164 14.94 2.69 -9.06
C PHE A 164 15.12 4.20 -9.29
N GLY A 165 15.08 5.01 -8.25
CA GLY A 165 15.31 6.45 -8.29
C GLY A 165 14.16 7.24 -8.91
N ARG A 166 14.48 8.40 -9.45
CA ARG A 166 13.52 9.41 -9.91
C ARG A 166 12.55 9.00 -11.02
N SER A 167 12.75 7.87 -11.66
CA SER A 167 11.87 7.40 -12.75
C SER A 167 10.39 7.27 -12.31
N TYR A 168 10.15 6.97 -11.03
CA TYR A 168 8.81 6.85 -10.45
C TYR A 168 8.33 8.12 -9.70
N ALA A 169 9.20 9.12 -9.52
CA ALA A 169 8.83 10.34 -8.80
C ALA A 169 7.64 11.11 -9.43
N PRO A 170 7.49 11.20 -10.76
CA PRO A 170 6.31 11.85 -11.35
C PRO A 170 4.99 11.23 -10.90
N GLU A 171 4.94 9.89 -10.76
CA GLU A 171 3.75 9.17 -10.33
C GLU A 171 3.48 9.38 -8.84
N ALA A 172 4.50 9.28 -7.99
CA ALA A 172 4.41 9.63 -6.57
C ALA A 172 3.88 11.07 -6.38
N MET A 173 4.37 12.01 -7.18
CA MET A 173 3.91 13.41 -7.14
C MET A 173 2.49 13.60 -7.65
N ALA A 174 2.03 12.81 -8.62
CA ALA A 174 0.64 12.84 -9.07
C ALA A 174 -0.31 12.41 -7.95
N ILE A 175 0.06 11.34 -7.23
CA ILE A 175 -0.68 10.85 -6.06
C ILE A 175 -0.66 11.91 -4.94
N ALA A 176 0.52 12.42 -4.59
CA ALA A 176 0.64 13.42 -3.54
C ALA A 176 -0.21 14.67 -3.81
N ARG A 177 -0.22 15.20 -5.05
CA ARG A 177 -1.07 16.37 -5.41
C ARG A 177 -2.57 16.09 -5.28
N ARG A 178 -2.98 14.85 -5.47
CA ARG A 178 -4.41 14.48 -5.39
C ARG A 178 -4.93 14.45 -3.96
N TYR A 179 -4.05 14.06 -3.01
CA TYR A 179 -4.48 13.76 -1.64
C TYR A 179 -3.87 14.68 -0.57
N ALA A 180 -2.89 15.54 -0.90
CA ALA A 180 -2.28 16.51 0.03
C ALA A 180 -3.18 17.72 0.34
#